data_a0a67606cf88365ed3ea19007a20c448
#
_entry.id   a0a67606cf88365ed3ea19007a20c448
#
_cell.length_a   1.000
_cell.length_b   1.000
_cell.length_c   1.000
_cell.angle_alpha   90.00
_cell.angle_beta   90.00
_cell.angle_gamma   90.00
#
_symmetry.space_group_name_H-M   'P 1'
#
loop_
_entity.id
_entity.type
_entity.pdbx_description
1 polymer ?
#
loop_
_entity_poly.entity_id
_entity_poly.type
_entity_poly.pdbx_seq_one_letter_code
_entity_poly.pdbx_strand_id
1 'polypeptide(L)'
;MKLKTTALLCAALCSPAAQAATSIEDVVRFSGFGTVGIATSDDNDADYRSNIEQSTGVGLSNNPDSGLDTIFGTQIDINIVPKLIATAQIIARRLSDYNSSRPYFEWANFKYDLNEQTYLRAGRFVAPTFMISESRMIGYAQPAVRPVAEVYLLSPISYMNGVDGGYKFLLGDTLVKLRAGVGTLNQEINQVNGTLNFKFDIKSFDTTVEHGAHAFRVGYQKISMDVMNDALELYDQAMDQLEDNGVANASTIHDRMQRLDVPLDFISLGYMYDDGGMFVQTEYAVRKFDSDFVQSLDGFYLLGGYHFGKWSPYVSFSKLIHQDQAEFPALDTSSIDPGLGGLVSAVNAGSQLLIERDAWTVGVRWDLLSGVALKAQIDHIIKPKNTVAEFVNATNEFFAEERDINVVSAAIDFAF
;
A
#
# COMPACT_ATOMS: atom_id res chain seq x y z
N MET A 1 -35.48 -17.73 8.16
CA MET A 1 -34.42 -18.15 7.23
C MET A 1 -33.43 -16.97 7.17
N LYS A 2 -32.40 -17.01 8.00
CA LYS A 2 -31.43 -15.91 8.14
C LYS A 2 -30.35 -16.10 7.09
N LEU A 3 -30.25 -15.20 6.12
CA LEU A 3 -29.12 -15.14 5.19
C LEU A 3 -27.88 -14.75 5.98
N LYS A 4 -26.90 -15.65 6.00
CA LYS A 4 -25.54 -15.37 6.44
C LYS A 4 -24.82 -14.65 5.29
N THR A 5 -24.74 -13.36 5.37
CA THR A 5 -24.11 -12.54 4.35
C THR A 5 -23.02 -11.73 5.03
N THR A 6 -21.79 -12.24 5.10
CA THR A 6 -20.70 -11.30 5.41
C THR A 6 -19.28 -11.83 5.17
N ALA A 7 -19.00 -13.05 4.99
CA ALA A 7 -17.59 -13.50 4.79
C ALA A 7 -17.22 -13.80 3.33
N LEU A 8 -18.01 -13.36 2.35
CA LEU A 8 -17.98 -13.96 1.00
C LEU A 8 -17.38 -13.11 -0.12
N LEU A 9 -16.88 -11.89 0.14
CA LEU A 9 -16.33 -11.09 -0.97
C LEU A 9 -14.91 -11.51 -1.38
N CYS A 10 -14.13 -12.10 -0.51
CA CYS A 10 -12.84 -12.70 -0.90
C CYS A 10 -12.97 -14.05 -1.62
N ALA A 11 -14.08 -14.76 -1.44
CA ALA A 11 -14.31 -16.07 -2.03
C ALA A 11 -15.02 -16.04 -3.40
N ALA A 12 -15.59 -14.92 -3.80
CA ALA A 12 -16.37 -14.80 -5.04
C ALA A 12 -15.54 -14.86 -6.34
N LEU A 13 -14.21 -14.85 -6.26
CA LEU A 13 -13.33 -14.99 -7.42
C LEU A 13 -12.98 -16.46 -7.76
N CYS A 14 -13.52 -17.44 -7.04
CA CYS A 14 -13.23 -18.85 -7.25
C CYS A 14 -14.51 -19.70 -7.32
N SER A 15 -15.50 -19.32 -8.12
CA SER A 15 -16.63 -20.24 -8.38
C SER A 15 -16.34 -21.14 -9.59
N PRO A 16 -16.45 -22.46 -9.43
CA PRO A 16 -16.41 -23.39 -10.56
C PRO A 16 -17.82 -23.59 -11.08
N ALA A 17 -18.10 -23.26 -12.31
CA ALA A 17 -19.15 -23.92 -13.07
C ALA A 17 -18.88 -23.78 -14.56
N ALA A 18 -18.29 -24.80 -15.16
CA ALA A 18 -18.42 -25.01 -16.59
C ALA A 18 -19.84 -25.50 -16.87
N GLN A 19 -20.77 -24.56 -17.05
CA GLN A 19 -22.01 -24.80 -17.79
C GLN A 19 -21.94 -23.97 -19.07
N ALA A 20 -22.41 -24.55 -20.17
CA ALA A 20 -22.39 -23.88 -21.47
C ALA A 20 -23.10 -22.53 -21.34
N ALA A 21 -22.37 -21.44 -21.58
CA ALA A 21 -22.90 -20.08 -21.54
C ALA A 21 -24.04 -19.97 -22.54
N THR A 22 -25.22 -19.62 -22.06
CA THR A 22 -26.44 -19.45 -22.88
C THR A 22 -26.92 -18.00 -22.94
N SER A 23 -26.31 -17.11 -22.17
CA SER A 23 -26.61 -15.66 -22.17
C SER A 23 -25.34 -14.80 -22.18
N ILE A 24 -25.47 -13.54 -22.58
CA ILE A 24 -24.34 -12.57 -22.54
C ILE A 24 -23.85 -12.39 -21.09
N GLU A 25 -24.72 -12.49 -20.10
CA GLU A 25 -24.41 -12.36 -18.67
C GLU A 25 -23.51 -13.51 -18.17
N ASP A 26 -23.56 -14.69 -18.80
CA ASP A 26 -22.66 -15.80 -18.50
C ASP A 26 -21.27 -15.59 -19.11
N VAL A 27 -21.14 -14.75 -20.13
CA VAL A 27 -19.88 -14.46 -20.83
C VAL A 27 -19.19 -13.24 -20.24
N VAL A 28 -19.94 -12.20 -19.87
CA VAL A 28 -19.40 -10.93 -19.39
C VAL A 28 -20.02 -10.57 -18.06
N ARG A 29 -19.19 -10.39 -17.04
CA ARG A 29 -19.60 -9.86 -15.73
C ARG A 29 -19.02 -8.47 -15.55
N PHE A 30 -19.88 -7.52 -15.22
CA PHE A 30 -19.51 -6.15 -14.86
C PHE A 30 -19.72 -5.93 -13.38
N SER A 31 -18.79 -5.26 -12.71
CA SER A 31 -18.86 -4.86 -11.31
C SER A 31 -18.22 -3.49 -11.13
N GLY A 32 -18.61 -2.80 -10.08
CA GLY A 32 -18.05 -1.50 -9.77
C GLY A 32 -18.06 -1.23 -8.28
N PHE A 33 -17.20 -0.31 -7.84
CA PHE A 33 -17.11 0.14 -6.47
C PHE A 33 -16.62 1.59 -6.41
N GLY A 34 -16.86 2.22 -5.28
CA GLY A 34 -16.29 3.53 -5.03
C GLY A 34 -16.43 3.95 -3.57
N THR A 35 -15.65 4.95 -3.24
CA THR A 35 -15.68 5.69 -2.00
C THR A 35 -15.70 7.17 -2.33
N VAL A 36 -16.60 7.94 -1.73
CA VAL A 36 -16.55 9.39 -1.68
C VAL A 36 -16.25 9.78 -0.24
N GLY A 37 -15.08 10.36 -0.03
CA GLY A 37 -14.58 10.71 1.30
C GLY A 37 -14.38 12.21 1.48
N ILE A 38 -14.37 12.62 2.75
CA ILE A 38 -13.91 13.93 3.20
C ILE A 38 -13.17 13.76 4.50
N ALA A 39 -12.04 14.46 4.65
CA ALA A 39 -11.24 14.45 5.86
C ALA A 39 -10.86 15.88 6.27
N THR A 40 -10.61 16.10 7.55
CA THR A 40 -10.06 17.34 8.11
C THR A 40 -9.00 17.00 9.15
N SER A 41 -7.94 17.81 9.23
CA SER A 41 -6.87 17.70 10.22
C SER A 41 -6.88 18.93 11.14
N ASP A 42 -6.51 18.76 12.39
CA ASP A 42 -6.24 19.88 13.30
C ASP A 42 -4.81 20.44 13.18
N ASP A 43 -3.93 19.76 12.40
CA ASP A 43 -2.60 20.23 12.03
C ASP A 43 -2.59 20.74 10.59
N ASN A 44 -1.94 21.90 10.35
CA ASN A 44 -1.82 22.52 9.04
C ASN A 44 -0.35 22.77 8.62
N ASP A 45 0.62 22.15 9.32
CA ASP A 45 2.04 22.29 9.00
C ASP A 45 2.61 21.14 8.18
N ALA A 46 1.77 20.13 7.92
CA ALA A 46 2.07 19.01 7.03
C ALA A 46 0.79 18.39 6.47
N ASP A 47 0.93 17.55 5.45
CA ASP A 47 -0.17 16.80 4.86
C ASP A 47 -0.17 15.36 5.34
N TYR A 48 -1.26 14.92 5.99
CA TYR A 48 -1.53 13.51 6.21
C TYR A 48 -1.98 12.85 4.90
N ARG A 49 -1.36 11.72 4.54
CA ARG A 49 -1.71 10.92 3.36
C ARG A 49 -2.07 9.49 3.74
N SER A 50 -2.96 8.87 2.98
CA SER A 50 -3.38 7.48 3.16
C SER A 50 -2.61 6.50 2.25
N ASN A 51 -1.87 7.03 1.28
CA ASN A 51 -1.10 6.27 0.32
C ASN A 51 0.21 7.01 -0.02
N ILE A 52 1.30 6.28 -0.10
CA ILE A 52 2.64 6.84 -0.40
C ILE A 52 2.71 7.51 -1.78
N GLU A 53 1.84 7.15 -2.72
CA GLU A 53 1.75 7.75 -4.05
C GLU A 53 1.09 9.14 -4.04
N GLN A 54 0.42 9.56 -2.96
CA GLN A 54 -0.21 10.87 -2.86
C GLN A 54 0.83 11.95 -2.57
N SER A 55 0.96 12.94 -3.45
CA SER A 55 1.86 14.10 -3.27
C SER A 55 1.30 15.17 -2.34
N THR A 56 -0.02 15.15 -2.08
CA THR A 56 -0.73 16.03 -1.15
C THR A 56 -1.71 15.22 -0.32
N GLY A 57 -2.16 15.78 0.80
CA GLY A 57 -3.12 15.14 1.68
C GLY A 57 -4.00 16.16 2.39
N VAL A 58 -4.49 15.79 3.57
CA VAL A 58 -5.25 16.68 4.45
C VAL A 58 -4.32 17.35 5.45
N GLY A 59 -4.37 18.67 5.53
CA GLY A 59 -3.55 19.53 6.40
C GLY A 59 -3.11 20.78 5.69
N LEU A 60 -1.80 20.92 5.42
CA LEU A 60 -1.21 22.12 4.83
C LEU A 60 -1.77 22.46 3.45
N SER A 61 -1.86 21.47 2.55
CA SER A 61 -2.30 21.70 1.16
C SER A 61 -3.81 21.85 1.03
N ASN A 62 -4.57 21.04 1.75
CA ASN A 62 -6.03 21.02 1.69
C ASN A 62 -6.61 20.70 3.08
N ASN A 63 -7.49 21.58 3.58
CA ASN A 63 -8.20 21.33 4.84
C ASN A 63 -9.54 22.07 4.87
N PRO A 64 -10.68 21.38 4.66
CA PRO A 64 -10.85 19.93 4.48
C PRO A 64 -10.37 19.40 3.10
N ASP A 65 -10.13 18.10 3.02
CA ASP A 65 -9.70 17.39 1.84
C ASP A 65 -10.72 16.30 1.43
N SER A 66 -11.18 16.33 0.18
CA SER A 66 -12.09 15.33 -0.37
C SER A 66 -11.40 14.26 -1.24
N GLY A 67 -10.12 14.43 -1.54
CA GLY A 67 -9.35 13.52 -2.41
C GLY A 67 -8.57 12.46 -1.66
N LEU A 68 -8.42 12.57 -0.33
CA LEU A 68 -7.65 11.63 0.48
C LEU A 68 -8.13 10.19 0.31
N ASP A 69 -9.44 9.96 0.43
CA ASP A 69 -10.07 8.63 0.41
C ASP A 69 -10.96 8.39 -0.81
N THR A 70 -11.17 9.41 -1.66
CA THR A 70 -12.07 9.27 -2.82
C THR A 70 -11.43 8.40 -3.89
N ILE A 71 -12.14 7.33 -4.26
CA ILE A 71 -11.74 6.34 -5.26
C ILE A 71 -12.96 5.80 -5.99
N PHE A 72 -12.82 5.54 -7.30
CA PHE A 72 -13.81 4.87 -8.12
C PHE A 72 -13.12 3.75 -8.89
N GLY A 73 -13.76 2.59 -8.95
CA GLY A 73 -13.26 1.43 -9.67
C GLY A 73 -14.35 0.72 -10.43
N THR A 74 -14.00 0.15 -11.58
CA THR A 74 -14.86 -0.72 -12.35
C THR A 74 -14.08 -1.90 -12.87
N GLN A 75 -14.70 -3.07 -12.91
CA GLN A 75 -14.10 -4.31 -13.36
C GLN A 75 -15.01 -5.02 -14.37
N ILE A 76 -14.40 -5.56 -15.41
CA ILE A 76 -15.02 -6.44 -16.38
C ILE A 76 -14.29 -7.77 -16.38
N ASP A 77 -15.01 -8.86 -16.17
CA ASP A 77 -14.53 -10.22 -16.33
C ASP A 77 -15.22 -10.85 -17.56
N ILE A 78 -14.42 -11.42 -18.46
CA ILE A 78 -14.89 -12.04 -19.70
C ILE A 78 -14.47 -13.51 -19.71
N ASN A 79 -15.43 -14.41 -19.71
CA ASN A 79 -15.22 -15.85 -19.92
C ASN A 79 -15.00 -16.10 -21.43
N ILE A 80 -13.74 -16.11 -21.88
CA ILE A 80 -13.39 -16.23 -23.32
C ILE A 80 -13.72 -17.64 -23.81
N VAL A 81 -13.29 -18.64 -23.05
CA VAL A 81 -13.60 -20.08 -23.22
C VAL A 81 -13.66 -20.71 -21.85
N PRO A 82 -14.19 -21.93 -21.69
CA PRO A 82 -14.14 -22.63 -20.42
C PRO A 82 -12.71 -22.61 -19.83
N LYS A 83 -12.59 -22.20 -18.55
CA LYS A 83 -11.33 -22.08 -17.81
C LYS A 83 -10.43 -20.88 -18.18
N LEU A 84 -10.74 -20.06 -19.18
CA LEU A 84 -9.96 -18.86 -19.53
C LEU A 84 -10.80 -17.61 -19.30
N ILE A 85 -10.36 -16.80 -18.33
CA ILE A 85 -11.01 -15.55 -17.96
C ILE A 85 -10.05 -14.39 -18.28
N ALA A 86 -10.55 -13.37 -18.96
CA ALA A 86 -9.88 -12.07 -19.06
C ALA A 86 -10.49 -11.11 -18.04
N THR A 87 -9.66 -10.45 -17.25
CA THR A 87 -10.07 -9.44 -16.27
C THR A 87 -9.44 -8.10 -16.62
N ALA A 88 -10.25 -7.04 -16.66
CA ALA A 88 -9.78 -5.67 -16.69
C ALA A 88 -10.43 -4.85 -15.57
N GLN A 89 -9.61 -4.21 -14.72
CA GLN A 89 -10.05 -3.29 -13.67
C GLN A 89 -9.42 -1.94 -13.91
N ILE A 90 -10.25 -0.88 -13.92
CA ILE A 90 -9.82 0.51 -14.03
C ILE A 90 -10.17 1.21 -12.72
N ILE A 91 -9.23 1.97 -12.20
CA ILE A 91 -9.37 2.76 -10.97
C ILE A 91 -9.07 4.22 -11.26
N ALA A 92 -9.81 5.12 -10.63
CA ALA A 92 -9.54 6.55 -10.57
C ALA A 92 -9.47 6.98 -9.12
N ARG A 93 -8.30 7.48 -8.68
CA ARG A 93 -8.03 8.03 -7.34
C ARG A 93 -6.95 9.09 -7.44
N ARG A 94 -6.76 9.89 -6.40
CA ARG A 94 -5.63 10.82 -6.34
C ARG A 94 -4.32 10.05 -6.29
N LEU A 95 -3.42 10.39 -7.20
CA LEU A 95 -2.04 9.95 -7.26
C LEU A 95 -1.11 11.18 -7.19
N SER A 96 0.15 10.99 -7.56
CA SER A 96 1.21 12.00 -7.51
C SER A 96 1.03 13.22 -8.42
N ASP A 97 0.11 13.19 -9.38
CA ASP A 97 -0.16 14.30 -10.29
C ASP A 97 -1.08 15.37 -9.65
N TYR A 98 -0.57 16.23 -8.79
CA TYR A 98 -1.23 17.45 -8.27
C TYR A 98 -2.76 17.40 -8.26
N ASN A 99 -3.39 16.73 -7.29
CA ASN A 99 -4.85 16.65 -7.13
C ASN A 99 -5.63 16.09 -8.33
N SER A 100 -4.98 15.52 -9.32
CA SER A 100 -5.68 14.91 -10.45
C SER A 100 -5.95 13.43 -10.19
N SER A 101 -7.19 13.01 -10.47
CA SER A 101 -7.59 11.60 -10.42
C SER A 101 -7.68 11.10 -11.86
N ARG A 102 -6.61 10.53 -12.39
CA ARG A 102 -6.61 9.95 -13.74
C ARG A 102 -6.96 8.46 -13.66
N PRO A 103 -7.89 7.97 -14.50
CA PRO A 103 -8.15 6.54 -14.60
C PRO A 103 -6.93 5.78 -15.11
N TYR A 104 -6.62 4.65 -14.48
CA TYR A 104 -5.55 3.74 -14.90
C TYR A 104 -5.98 2.28 -14.72
N PHE A 105 -5.33 1.38 -15.46
CA PHE A 105 -5.55 -0.05 -15.27
C PHE A 105 -4.84 -0.51 -14.00
N GLU A 106 -5.61 -0.90 -12.99
CA GLU A 106 -5.09 -1.60 -11.82
C GLU A 106 -4.84 -3.07 -12.15
N TRP A 107 -5.78 -3.69 -12.90
CA TRP A 107 -5.61 -5.06 -13.41
C TRP A 107 -5.93 -5.13 -14.91
N ALA A 108 -5.17 -5.96 -15.62
CA ALA A 108 -5.41 -6.33 -17.01
C ALA A 108 -4.70 -7.67 -17.28
N ASN A 109 -5.40 -8.79 -17.11
CA ASN A 109 -4.78 -10.11 -17.13
C ASN A 109 -5.69 -11.20 -17.72
N PHE A 110 -5.05 -12.32 -18.04
CA PHE A 110 -5.69 -13.58 -18.40
C PHE A 110 -5.37 -14.59 -17.33
N LYS A 111 -6.40 -15.25 -16.80
CA LYS A 111 -6.31 -16.36 -15.84
C LYS A 111 -6.81 -17.61 -16.51
N TYR A 112 -5.99 -18.67 -16.47
CA TYR A 112 -6.34 -20.00 -16.96
C TYR A 112 -6.38 -21.01 -15.83
N ASP A 113 -7.55 -21.60 -15.60
CA ASP A 113 -7.75 -22.65 -14.58
C ASP A 113 -7.34 -24.01 -15.18
N LEU A 114 -6.14 -24.53 -14.82
CA LEU A 114 -5.65 -25.85 -15.23
C LEU A 114 -6.59 -26.96 -14.75
N ASN A 115 -7.02 -26.85 -13.50
CA ASN A 115 -8.00 -27.70 -12.85
C ASN A 115 -8.69 -26.90 -11.72
N GLU A 116 -9.52 -27.56 -10.90
CA GLU A 116 -10.23 -26.92 -9.78
C GLU A 116 -9.30 -26.37 -8.69
N GLN A 117 -8.08 -26.84 -8.62
CA GLN A 117 -7.10 -26.51 -7.58
C GLN A 117 -6.03 -25.55 -8.06
N THR A 118 -5.70 -25.55 -9.36
CA THR A 118 -4.51 -24.87 -9.90
C THR A 118 -4.88 -23.90 -11.00
N TYR A 119 -4.35 -22.69 -10.93
CA TYR A 119 -4.44 -21.72 -12.00
C TYR A 119 -3.07 -21.16 -12.39
N LEU A 120 -3.00 -20.61 -13.59
CA LEU A 120 -1.93 -19.71 -14.06
C LEU A 120 -2.56 -18.38 -14.48
N ARG A 121 -1.86 -17.27 -14.22
CA ARG A 121 -2.31 -15.94 -14.63
C ARG A 121 -1.14 -15.17 -15.24
N ALA A 122 -1.41 -14.40 -16.28
CA ALA A 122 -0.43 -13.55 -16.96
C ALA A 122 -1.03 -12.18 -17.29
N GLY A 123 -0.22 -11.13 -17.17
CA GLY A 123 -0.61 -9.74 -17.39
C GLY A 123 -0.38 -8.86 -16.17
N ARG A 124 -1.24 -7.86 -15.97
CA ARG A 124 -1.23 -6.98 -14.81
C ARG A 124 -2.21 -7.49 -13.76
N PHE A 125 -1.73 -7.78 -12.57
CA PHE A 125 -2.54 -8.31 -11.48
C PHE A 125 -2.01 -7.82 -10.12
N VAL A 126 -2.82 -8.00 -9.08
CA VAL A 126 -2.49 -7.56 -7.72
C VAL A 126 -1.16 -8.13 -7.24
N ALA A 127 -0.31 -7.26 -6.71
CA ALA A 127 0.87 -7.67 -5.95
C ALA A 127 0.41 -8.20 -4.58
N PRO A 128 0.78 -9.45 -4.21
CA PRO A 128 0.30 -10.09 -2.99
C PRO A 128 1.12 -9.63 -1.76
N THR A 129 1.12 -8.34 -1.46
CA THR A 129 1.96 -7.74 -0.43
C THR A 129 1.35 -7.90 0.97
N PHE A 130 0.05 -7.60 1.11
CA PHE A 130 -0.67 -7.51 2.39
C PHE A 130 -1.86 -8.47 2.45
N MET A 131 -2.44 -8.63 3.65
CA MET A 131 -3.61 -9.49 3.89
C MET A 131 -4.79 -9.12 2.99
N ILE A 132 -5.07 -7.83 2.84
CA ILE A 132 -6.19 -7.34 2.03
C ILE A 132 -5.74 -6.75 0.68
N SER A 133 -4.58 -7.14 0.13
CA SER A 133 -4.07 -6.60 -1.16
C SER A 133 -5.13 -6.60 -2.27
N GLU A 134 -5.93 -7.65 -2.38
CA GLU A 134 -6.96 -7.79 -3.43
C GLU A 134 -8.18 -6.89 -3.21
N SER A 135 -8.48 -6.51 -1.97
CA SER A 135 -9.65 -5.69 -1.61
C SER A 135 -9.29 -4.32 -1.06
N ARG A 136 -8.00 -3.94 -0.98
CA ARG A 136 -7.57 -2.69 -0.35
C ARG A 136 -8.15 -1.43 -0.98
N MET A 137 -8.49 -1.49 -2.28
CA MET A 137 -9.10 -0.38 -3.03
C MET A 137 -10.63 -0.36 -2.92
N ILE A 138 -11.24 -1.39 -2.34
CA ILE A 138 -12.68 -1.54 -2.23
C ILE A 138 -13.10 -1.14 -0.82
N GLY A 139 -13.40 0.14 -0.61
CA GLY A 139 -13.79 0.66 0.71
C GLY A 139 -14.95 -0.13 1.31
N TYR A 140 -15.97 -0.49 0.53
CA TYR A 140 -17.11 -1.28 1.00
C TYR A 140 -16.72 -2.64 1.62
N ALA A 141 -15.59 -3.23 1.23
CA ALA A 141 -15.09 -4.49 1.76
C ALA A 141 -14.40 -4.36 3.13
N GLN A 142 -14.10 -3.14 3.58
CA GLN A 142 -13.34 -2.87 4.79
C GLN A 142 -14.23 -2.30 5.89
N PRO A 143 -13.95 -2.57 7.18
CA PRO A 143 -14.65 -1.90 8.29
C PRO A 143 -14.22 -0.43 8.42
N ALA A 144 -12.95 -0.12 8.25
CA ALA A 144 -12.39 1.22 8.37
C ALA A 144 -12.59 2.05 7.08
N VAL A 145 -12.45 3.38 7.19
CA VAL A 145 -12.53 4.31 6.05
C VAL A 145 -11.43 4.01 5.04
N ARG A 146 -10.22 3.69 5.52
CA ARG A 146 -9.03 3.35 4.72
C ARG A 146 -8.26 2.18 5.34
N PRO A 147 -7.41 1.46 4.57
CA PRO A 147 -6.42 0.55 5.15
C PRO A 147 -5.52 1.28 6.14
N VAL A 148 -5.05 0.58 7.17
CA VAL A 148 -4.23 1.18 8.25
C VAL A 148 -2.89 1.68 7.67
N ALA A 149 -2.69 2.99 7.71
CA ALA A 149 -1.61 3.66 6.99
C ALA A 149 -0.21 3.18 7.44
N GLU A 150 -0.01 2.88 8.73
CA GLU A 150 1.27 2.44 9.32
C GLU A 150 1.81 1.14 8.71
N VAL A 151 0.94 0.32 8.14
CA VAL A 151 1.33 -0.90 7.40
C VAL A 151 1.27 -0.67 5.89
N TYR A 152 0.20 -0.05 5.38
CA TYR A 152 -0.05 0.04 3.94
C TYR A 152 0.81 1.10 3.23
N LEU A 153 1.41 2.06 3.97
CA LEU A 153 2.43 2.98 3.45
C LEU A 153 3.82 2.33 3.26
N LEU A 154 4.06 1.14 3.83
CA LEU A 154 5.34 0.44 3.64
C LEU A 154 5.61 0.05 2.19
N SER A 155 4.58 -0.09 1.35
CA SER A 155 4.74 -0.48 -0.04
C SER A 155 3.83 0.32 -0.98
N PRO A 156 4.41 1.01 -1.99
CA PRO A 156 3.64 1.62 -3.07
C PRO A 156 3.05 0.59 -4.05
N ILE A 157 3.56 -0.65 -4.00
CA ILE A 157 3.27 -1.70 -4.99
C ILE A 157 1.85 -2.23 -4.78
N SER A 158 0.92 -1.88 -5.68
CA SER A 158 -0.45 -2.42 -5.68
C SER A 158 -0.64 -3.53 -6.71
N TYR A 159 0.08 -3.45 -7.82
CA TYR A 159 0.04 -4.43 -8.90
C TYR A 159 1.45 -4.76 -9.39
N MET A 160 1.55 -5.83 -10.15
CA MET A 160 2.74 -6.14 -10.94
C MET A 160 2.34 -6.65 -12.34
N ASN A 161 3.22 -6.42 -13.32
CA ASN A 161 3.10 -6.96 -14.67
C ASN A 161 3.97 -8.21 -14.76
N GLY A 162 3.37 -9.38 -15.01
CA GLY A 162 4.12 -10.61 -14.96
C GLY A 162 3.28 -11.86 -15.09
N VAL A 163 3.73 -12.92 -14.42
CA VAL A 163 3.03 -14.21 -14.35
C VAL A 163 2.99 -14.69 -12.91
N ASP A 164 1.86 -15.29 -12.52
CA ASP A 164 1.71 -15.99 -11.25
C ASP A 164 0.95 -17.31 -11.42
N GLY A 165 1.06 -18.16 -10.41
CA GLY A 165 0.27 -19.38 -10.30
C GLY A 165 -0.15 -19.60 -8.87
N GLY A 166 -1.31 -20.23 -8.72
CA GLY A 166 -1.85 -20.60 -7.41
C GLY A 166 -2.27 -22.05 -7.36
N TYR A 167 -2.13 -22.60 -6.16
CA TYR A 167 -2.59 -23.95 -5.82
C TYR A 167 -3.38 -23.91 -4.52
N LYS A 168 -4.59 -24.47 -4.52
CA LYS A 168 -5.45 -24.57 -3.32
C LYS A 168 -5.81 -26.02 -3.04
N PHE A 169 -5.84 -26.38 -1.77
CA PHE A 169 -6.24 -27.71 -1.32
C PHE A 169 -6.91 -27.66 0.06
N LEU A 170 -7.68 -28.69 0.36
CA LEU A 170 -8.30 -28.89 1.67
C LEU A 170 -7.48 -29.86 2.52
N LEU A 171 -7.24 -29.47 3.77
CA LEU A 171 -6.68 -30.34 4.80
C LEU A 171 -7.73 -30.50 5.91
N GLY A 172 -8.58 -31.53 5.78
CA GLY A 172 -9.83 -31.58 6.54
C GLY A 172 -10.74 -30.43 6.17
N ASP A 173 -11.16 -29.64 7.16
CA ASP A 173 -12.00 -28.44 7.00
C ASP A 173 -11.19 -27.15 6.79
N THR A 174 -9.87 -27.27 6.63
CA THR A 174 -8.96 -26.13 6.45
C THR A 174 -8.62 -25.95 4.99
N LEU A 175 -8.89 -24.79 4.43
CA LEU A 175 -8.47 -24.40 3.08
C LEU A 175 -7.09 -23.78 3.11
N VAL A 176 -6.15 -24.36 2.36
CA VAL A 176 -4.80 -23.80 2.17
C VAL A 176 -4.66 -23.30 0.74
N LYS A 177 -4.21 -22.08 0.58
CA LYS A 177 -3.94 -21.42 -0.71
C LYS A 177 -2.46 -21.06 -0.76
N LEU A 178 -1.77 -21.49 -1.80
CA LEU A 178 -0.39 -21.14 -2.10
C LEU A 178 -0.38 -20.32 -3.38
N ARG A 179 0.42 -19.26 -3.43
CA ARG A 179 0.63 -18.46 -4.63
C ARG A 179 2.10 -18.11 -4.77
N ALA A 180 2.61 -18.16 -6.01
CA ALA A 180 3.94 -17.68 -6.34
C ALA A 180 3.90 -16.94 -7.67
N GLY A 181 4.69 -15.88 -7.79
CA GLY A 181 4.72 -15.06 -9.00
C GLY A 181 6.01 -14.30 -9.19
N VAL A 182 6.21 -13.87 -10.43
CA VAL A 182 7.30 -12.97 -10.83
C VAL A 182 6.75 -11.90 -11.74
N GLY A 183 7.26 -10.69 -11.58
CA GLY A 183 6.80 -9.56 -12.39
C GLY A 183 7.62 -8.31 -12.17
N THR A 184 7.25 -7.26 -12.87
CA THR A 184 7.90 -5.94 -12.82
C THR A 184 6.87 -4.84 -12.60
N LEU A 185 7.31 -3.72 -12.06
CA LEU A 185 6.53 -2.50 -11.96
C LEU A 185 7.42 -1.30 -12.23
N ASN A 186 6.98 -0.39 -13.10
CA ASN A 186 7.55 0.94 -13.23
C ASN A 186 6.56 1.94 -12.65
N GLN A 187 7.04 2.82 -11.78
CA GLN A 187 6.20 3.78 -11.07
C GLN A 187 6.89 5.14 -10.97
N GLU A 188 6.13 6.19 -11.24
CA GLU A 188 6.56 7.57 -11.06
C GLU A 188 5.93 8.13 -9.79
N ILE A 189 6.74 8.68 -8.89
CA ILE A 189 6.27 9.37 -7.69
C ILE A 189 6.74 10.82 -7.78
N ASN A 190 5.79 11.74 -7.96
CA ASN A 190 6.07 13.16 -7.96
C ASN A 190 6.17 13.68 -6.53
N GLN A 191 7.26 14.34 -6.24
CA GLN A 191 7.51 15.05 -4.99
C GLN A 191 7.74 16.55 -5.28
N VAL A 192 7.73 17.37 -4.23
CA VAL A 192 7.98 18.83 -4.37
C VAL A 192 9.29 19.12 -5.10
N ASN A 193 10.30 18.28 -4.93
CA ASN A 193 11.66 18.47 -5.47
C ASN A 193 11.91 17.69 -6.78
N GLY A 194 10.86 17.18 -7.45
CA GLY A 194 10.97 16.48 -8.71
C GLY A 194 10.33 15.10 -8.73
N THR A 195 10.38 14.45 -9.87
CA THR A 195 9.82 13.12 -10.10
C THR A 195 10.88 12.06 -9.85
N LEU A 196 10.57 11.10 -8.98
CA LEU A 196 11.36 9.88 -8.80
C LEU A 196 10.76 8.77 -9.67
N ASN A 197 11.58 8.13 -10.48
CA ASN A 197 11.23 6.99 -11.31
C ASN A 197 11.71 5.71 -10.63
N PHE A 198 10.76 4.87 -10.23
CA PHE A 198 11.04 3.58 -9.62
C PHE A 198 10.83 2.47 -10.62
N LYS A 199 11.77 1.52 -10.65
CA LYS A 199 11.59 0.24 -11.31
C LYS A 199 11.76 -0.86 -10.27
N PHE A 200 10.82 -1.80 -10.26
CA PHE A 200 10.82 -2.94 -9.35
C PHE A 200 10.81 -4.24 -10.17
N ASP A 201 11.73 -5.15 -9.86
CA ASP A 201 11.71 -6.54 -10.29
C ASP A 201 11.31 -7.40 -9.09
N ILE A 202 10.15 -8.07 -9.17
CA ILE A 202 9.45 -8.64 -8.02
C ILE A 202 9.38 -10.16 -8.15
N LYS A 203 9.79 -10.87 -7.10
CA LYS A 203 9.51 -12.31 -6.89
C LYS A 203 8.68 -12.43 -5.63
N SER A 204 7.52 -13.08 -5.71
CA SER A 204 6.59 -13.19 -4.59
C SER A 204 6.21 -14.62 -4.30
N PHE A 205 5.98 -14.90 -3.02
CA PHE A 205 5.36 -16.12 -2.53
C PHE A 205 4.45 -15.77 -1.35
N ASP A 206 3.25 -16.32 -1.34
CA ASP A 206 2.35 -16.20 -0.20
C ASP A 206 1.55 -17.47 0.06
N THR A 207 1.16 -17.63 1.31
CA THR A 207 0.30 -18.72 1.80
C THR A 207 -0.83 -18.11 2.61
N THR A 208 -2.06 -18.53 2.33
CA THR A 208 -3.24 -18.20 3.15
C THR A 208 -3.87 -19.49 3.65
N VAL A 209 -4.17 -19.55 4.94
CA VAL A 209 -4.82 -20.68 5.61
C VAL A 209 -6.14 -20.20 6.21
N GLU A 210 -7.25 -20.79 5.79
CA GLU A 210 -8.60 -20.45 6.23
C GLU A 210 -9.24 -21.62 6.95
N HIS A 211 -9.69 -21.39 8.19
CA HIS A 211 -10.37 -22.39 9.02
C HIS A 211 -11.53 -21.77 9.81
N GLY A 212 -12.75 -22.12 9.47
CA GLY A 212 -13.95 -21.53 10.08
C GLY A 212 -13.99 -20.01 9.89
N ALA A 213 -13.96 -19.26 10.99
CA ALA A 213 -13.95 -17.79 11.00
C ALA A 213 -12.54 -17.18 10.93
N HIS A 214 -11.50 -17.98 10.86
CA HIS A 214 -10.10 -17.57 10.93
C HIS A 214 -9.44 -17.61 9.56
N ALA A 215 -8.63 -16.59 9.24
CA ALA A 215 -7.73 -16.56 8.11
C ALA A 215 -6.34 -16.10 8.55
N PHE A 216 -5.32 -16.85 8.20
CA PHE A 216 -3.90 -16.51 8.44
C PHE A 216 -3.19 -16.37 7.10
N ARG A 217 -2.31 -15.38 6.98
CA ARG A 217 -1.51 -15.18 5.80
C ARG A 217 -0.05 -14.91 6.15
N VAL A 218 0.85 -15.52 5.36
CA VAL A 218 2.28 -15.21 5.35
C VAL A 218 2.64 -14.85 3.92
N GLY A 219 3.27 -13.71 3.71
CA GLY A 219 3.77 -13.25 2.41
C GLY A 219 5.26 -12.91 2.48
N TYR A 220 5.97 -13.22 1.41
CA TYR A 220 7.37 -12.83 1.19
C TYR A 220 7.54 -12.33 -0.24
N GLN A 221 8.21 -11.19 -0.37
CA GLN A 221 8.64 -10.67 -1.66
C GLN A 221 10.13 -10.36 -1.60
N LYS A 222 10.86 -10.84 -2.61
CA LYS A 222 12.22 -10.40 -2.90
C LYS A 222 12.16 -9.49 -4.10
N ILE A 223 12.61 -8.25 -3.92
CA ILE A 223 12.49 -7.19 -4.90
C ILE A 223 13.88 -6.65 -5.19
N SER A 224 14.19 -6.36 -6.46
CA SER A 224 15.29 -5.46 -6.84
C SER A 224 14.68 -4.12 -7.24
N MET A 225 15.21 -3.02 -6.73
CA MET A 225 14.70 -1.67 -6.95
C MET A 225 15.76 -0.78 -7.58
N ASP A 226 15.38 -0.09 -8.66
CA ASP A 226 16.11 1.06 -9.21
C ASP A 226 15.36 2.35 -8.89
N VAL A 227 16.09 3.40 -8.49
CA VAL A 227 15.54 4.77 -8.32
C VAL A 227 16.33 5.72 -9.20
N MET A 228 15.65 6.40 -10.11
CA MET A 228 16.24 7.27 -11.11
C MET A 228 15.62 8.68 -11.07
N ASN A 229 16.48 9.69 -11.18
CA ASN A 229 16.11 11.10 -11.28
C ASN A 229 17.36 11.90 -11.69
N ASP A 230 17.20 12.96 -12.47
CA ASP A 230 18.33 13.79 -12.93
C ASP A 230 19.17 14.36 -11.77
N ALA A 231 18.52 14.74 -10.65
CA ALA A 231 19.24 15.24 -9.49
C ALA A 231 20.06 14.14 -8.79
N LEU A 232 19.61 12.88 -8.83
CA LEU A 232 20.37 11.75 -8.30
C LEU A 232 21.55 11.37 -9.17
N GLU A 233 21.46 11.57 -10.48
CA GLU A 233 22.62 11.43 -11.37
C GLU A 233 23.69 12.50 -11.08
N LEU A 234 23.27 13.74 -10.80
CA LEU A 234 24.17 14.80 -10.35
C LEU A 234 24.78 14.50 -8.97
N TYR A 235 24.01 13.86 -8.07
CA TYR A 235 24.53 13.40 -6.78
C TYR A 235 25.66 12.37 -6.97
N ASP A 236 25.48 11.36 -7.81
CA ASP A 236 26.53 10.38 -8.08
C ASP A 236 27.79 11.04 -8.65
N GLN A 237 27.64 11.94 -9.66
CA GLN A 237 28.76 12.69 -10.22
C GLN A 237 29.50 13.52 -9.16
N ALA A 238 28.77 14.10 -8.21
CA ALA A 238 29.35 14.85 -7.11
C ALA A 238 30.10 13.95 -6.13
N MET A 239 29.55 12.77 -5.82
CA MET A 239 30.21 11.77 -4.97
C MET A 239 31.48 11.22 -5.63
N ASP A 240 31.44 10.90 -6.93
CA ASP A 240 32.63 10.51 -7.72
C ASP A 240 33.74 11.57 -7.65
N GLN A 241 33.39 12.86 -7.79
CA GLN A 241 34.37 13.96 -7.66
C GLN A 241 34.98 14.04 -6.25
N LEU A 242 34.18 13.81 -5.20
CA LEU A 242 34.68 13.78 -3.82
C LEU A 242 35.64 12.62 -3.59
N GLU A 243 35.34 11.45 -4.16
CA GLU A 243 36.22 10.27 -4.12
C GLU A 243 37.53 10.52 -4.85
N ASP A 244 37.48 11.05 -6.08
CA ASP A 244 38.63 11.40 -6.89
C ASP A 244 39.53 12.45 -6.21
N ASN A 245 38.95 13.38 -5.47
CA ASN A 245 39.65 14.35 -4.65
C ASN A 245 40.19 13.79 -3.33
N GLY A 246 39.97 12.48 -3.07
CA GLY A 246 40.44 11.79 -1.86
C GLY A 246 39.75 12.24 -0.57
N VAL A 247 38.49 12.72 -0.66
CA VAL A 247 37.75 13.16 0.53
C VAL A 247 37.40 11.97 1.40
N ALA A 248 37.75 12.07 2.68
CA ALA A 248 37.49 11.02 3.65
C ALA A 248 35.99 10.69 3.73
N ASN A 249 35.64 9.41 3.82
CA ASN A 249 34.28 8.86 3.92
C ASN A 249 33.42 8.98 2.63
N ALA A 250 33.88 9.61 1.55
CA ALA A 250 33.09 9.76 0.32
C ALA A 250 32.65 8.40 -0.22
N SER A 251 33.58 7.47 -0.47
CA SER A 251 33.24 6.13 -0.97
C SER A 251 32.34 5.34 0.02
N THR A 252 32.56 5.46 1.32
CA THR A 252 31.74 4.77 2.31
C THR A 252 30.28 5.24 2.27
N ILE A 253 30.05 6.55 2.13
CA ILE A 253 28.70 7.11 2.03
C ILE A 253 28.08 6.74 0.68
N HIS A 254 28.85 6.86 -0.41
CA HIS A 254 28.38 6.53 -1.76
C HIS A 254 27.95 5.06 -1.89
N ASP A 255 28.75 4.13 -1.35
CA ASP A 255 28.41 2.71 -1.30
C ASP A 255 27.13 2.43 -0.50
N ARG A 256 26.90 3.15 0.60
CA ARG A 256 25.68 3.03 1.43
C ARG A 256 24.46 3.64 0.75
N MET A 257 24.64 4.61 -0.13
CA MET A 257 23.58 5.32 -0.86
C MET A 257 23.25 4.70 -2.23
N GLN A 258 23.57 3.44 -2.43
CA GLN A 258 23.22 2.68 -3.62
C GLN A 258 21.73 2.76 -3.92
N ARG A 259 21.37 3.03 -5.19
CA ARG A 259 20.00 3.22 -5.65
C ARG A 259 19.61 2.45 -6.91
N LEU A 260 20.56 1.67 -7.46
CA LEU A 260 20.34 0.78 -8.59
C LEU A 260 20.58 -0.66 -8.16
N ASP A 261 19.72 -1.56 -8.61
CA ASP A 261 19.72 -2.98 -8.24
C ASP A 261 19.67 -3.23 -6.72
N VAL A 262 19.04 -2.31 -5.97
CA VAL A 262 18.99 -2.39 -4.51
C VAL A 262 18.10 -3.55 -4.09
N PRO A 263 18.62 -4.54 -3.34
CA PRO A 263 17.79 -5.59 -2.77
C PRO A 263 16.85 -5.05 -1.71
N LEU A 264 15.60 -5.47 -1.81
CA LEU A 264 14.54 -5.21 -0.83
C LEU A 264 13.87 -6.53 -0.49
N ASP A 265 13.86 -6.89 0.79
CA ASP A 265 13.05 -7.96 1.34
C ASP A 265 11.79 -7.38 1.98
N PHE A 266 10.62 -7.91 1.58
CA PHE A 266 9.34 -7.55 2.17
C PHE A 266 8.66 -8.79 2.75
N ILE A 267 8.38 -8.76 4.05
CA ILE A 267 7.71 -9.85 4.77
C ILE A 267 6.40 -9.32 5.35
N SER A 268 5.31 -10.07 5.21
CA SER A 268 4.04 -9.73 5.82
C SER A 268 3.41 -10.94 6.52
N LEU A 269 2.87 -10.70 7.70
CA LEU A 269 2.10 -11.64 8.49
C LEU A 269 0.74 -11.03 8.74
N GLY A 270 -0.34 -11.74 8.43
CA GLY A 270 -1.70 -11.25 8.59
C GLY A 270 -2.60 -12.27 9.28
N TYR A 271 -3.54 -11.78 10.06
CA TYR A 271 -4.59 -12.58 10.67
C TYR A 271 -5.92 -11.82 10.64
N MET A 272 -6.97 -12.53 10.26
CA MET A 272 -8.34 -12.06 10.30
C MET A 272 -9.21 -13.08 11.02
N TYR A 273 -10.16 -12.58 11.81
CA TYR A 273 -11.24 -13.30 12.42
C TYR A 273 -12.55 -12.58 12.19
N ASP A 274 -13.58 -13.29 11.75
CA ASP A 274 -14.95 -12.74 11.64
C ASP A 274 -15.95 -13.88 11.77
N ASP A 275 -16.72 -13.90 12.88
CA ASP A 275 -17.78 -14.89 13.13
C ASP A 275 -19.19 -14.33 12.84
N GLY A 276 -19.24 -13.10 12.28
CA GLY A 276 -20.48 -12.36 12.05
C GLY A 276 -20.97 -11.59 13.28
N GLY A 277 -20.25 -11.66 14.39
CA GLY A 277 -20.43 -10.87 15.61
C GLY A 277 -19.17 -10.05 15.87
N MET A 278 -18.15 -10.66 16.45
CA MET A 278 -16.84 -10.03 16.63
C MET A 278 -16.00 -10.15 15.37
N PHE A 279 -15.25 -9.11 15.05
CA PHE A 279 -14.21 -9.17 14.02
C PHE A 279 -12.89 -8.60 14.53
N VAL A 280 -11.79 -9.21 14.07
CA VAL A 280 -10.42 -8.78 14.36
C VAL A 280 -9.62 -8.84 13.08
N GLN A 281 -8.78 -7.84 12.86
CA GLN A 281 -7.80 -7.80 11.77
C GLN A 281 -6.47 -7.29 12.31
N THR A 282 -5.39 -7.99 12.02
CA THR A 282 -4.04 -7.56 12.41
C THR A 282 -3.05 -7.94 11.35
N GLU A 283 -2.07 -7.06 11.12
CA GLU A 283 -0.94 -7.32 10.25
C GLU A 283 0.35 -6.78 10.87
N TYR A 284 1.43 -7.48 10.61
CA TYR A 284 2.80 -7.02 10.84
C TYR A 284 3.55 -7.16 9.52
N ALA A 285 4.20 -6.10 9.09
CA ALA A 285 4.98 -6.08 7.86
C ALA A 285 6.37 -5.46 8.10
N VAL A 286 7.36 -6.02 7.41
CA VAL A 286 8.75 -5.57 7.44
C VAL A 286 9.16 -5.24 6.01
N ARG A 287 9.72 -4.04 5.83
CA ARG A 287 10.38 -3.59 4.62
C ARG A 287 11.86 -3.37 4.94
N LYS A 288 12.74 -4.19 4.38
CA LYS A 288 14.19 -4.11 4.63
C LYS A 288 14.95 -3.88 3.34
N PHE A 289 15.69 -2.77 3.27
CA PHE A 289 16.59 -2.42 2.19
C PHE A 289 18.05 -2.75 2.53
N ASP A 290 18.83 -3.13 1.53
CA ASP A 290 20.30 -3.26 1.64
C ASP A 290 21.01 -1.95 1.26
N SER A 291 20.34 -0.82 1.36
CA SER A 291 20.86 0.53 1.09
C SER A 291 20.26 1.52 2.08
N ASP A 292 20.99 2.57 2.39
CA ASP A 292 20.53 3.65 3.25
C ASP A 292 19.80 4.76 2.47
N PHE A 293 19.68 4.64 1.15
CA PHE A 293 18.93 5.61 0.33
C PHE A 293 17.43 5.64 0.67
N VAL A 294 16.85 4.49 0.99
CA VAL A 294 15.46 4.37 1.46
C VAL A 294 15.44 3.66 2.81
N GLN A 295 14.73 4.23 3.77
CA GLN A 295 14.68 3.72 5.14
C GLN A 295 14.00 2.34 5.22
N SER A 296 14.58 1.44 6.01
CA SER A 296 13.96 0.19 6.42
C SER A 296 12.95 0.44 7.52
N LEU A 297 11.74 -0.10 7.40
CA LEU A 297 10.61 0.17 8.30
C LEU A 297 9.86 -1.10 8.65
N ASP A 298 9.33 -1.14 9.86
CA ASP A 298 8.33 -2.11 10.30
C ASP A 298 6.99 -1.41 10.51
N GLY A 299 5.91 -2.11 10.20
CA GLY A 299 4.56 -1.63 10.47
C GLY A 299 3.72 -2.70 11.14
N PHE A 300 2.90 -2.29 12.10
CA PHE A 300 1.99 -3.16 12.82
C PHE A 300 0.65 -2.48 13.04
N TYR A 301 -0.43 -3.25 12.99
CA TYR A 301 -1.70 -2.81 13.56
C TYR A 301 -2.51 -3.97 14.15
N LEU A 302 -3.39 -3.63 15.07
CA LEU A 302 -4.47 -4.46 15.59
C LEU A 302 -5.77 -3.66 15.55
N LEU A 303 -6.73 -4.15 14.77
CA LEU A 303 -8.08 -3.59 14.65
C LEU A 303 -9.09 -4.61 15.15
N GLY A 304 -10.03 -4.18 15.96
CA GLY A 304 -11.11 -5.02 16.47
C GLY A 304 -12.44 -4.28 16.53
N GLY A 305 -13.54 -4.99 16.35
CA GLY A 305 -14.86 -4.42 16.40
C GLY A 305 -15.96 -5.48 16.55
N TYR A 306 -17.20 -5.01 16.51
CA TYR A 306 -18.36 -5.88 16.66
C TYR A 306 -19.52 -5.44 15.76
N HIS A 307 -20.22 -6.39 15.14
CA HIS A 307 -21.39 -6.17 14.28
C HIS A 307 -22.68 -6.12 15.10
N PHE A 308 -23.23 -4.91 15.32
CA PHE A 308 -24.51 -4.67 15.94
C PHE A 308 -25.60 -4.41 14.88
N GLY A 309 -26.07 -5.47 14.24
CA GLY A 309 -27.02 -5.35 13.14
C GLY A 309 -26.39 -4.64 11.92
N LYS A 310 -26.80 -3.39 11.69
CA LYS A 310 -26.25 -2.55 10.60
C LYS A 310 -25.04 -1.71 11.01
N TRP A 311 -24.69 -1.69 12.29
CA TRP A 311 -23.62 -0.86 12.83
C TRP A 311 -22.42 -1.73 13.21
N SER A 312 -21.24 -1.27 12.85
CA SER A 312 -19.98 -1.96 13.15
C SER A 312 -18.96 -0.96 13.69
N PRO A 313 -19.07 -0.61 15.01
CA PRO A 313 -18.02 0.16 15.67
C PRO A 313 -16.73 -0.66 15.75
N TYR A 314 -15.59 0.05 15.68
CA TYR A 314 -14.25 -0.53 15.77
C TYR A 314 -13.27 0.42 16.44
N VAL A 315 -12.19 -0.17 16.92
CA VAL A 315 -11.00 0.52 17.43
C VAL A 315 -9.77 -0.14 16.84
N SER A 316 -8.74 0.65 16.56
CA SER A 316 -7.44 0.16 16.10
C SER A 316 -6.32 0.86 16.83
N PHE A 317 -5.24 0.12 17.07
CA PHE A 317 -3.93 0.67 17.41
C PHE A 317 -2.95 0.27 16.31
N SER A 318 -2.10 1.19 15.90
CA SER A 318 -1.09 0.96 14.87
C SER A 318 0.22 1.67 15.20
N LYS A 319 1.30 1.13 14.65
CA LYS A 319 2.65 1.64 14.86
C LYS A 319 3.48 1.50 13.61
N LEU A 320 4.21 2.58 13.27
CA LEU A 320 5.26 2.60 12.26
C LEU A 320 6.60 2.79 12.97
N ILE A 321 7.55 1.89 12.70
CA ILE A 321 8.82 1.79 13.41
C ILE A 321 9.94 1.94 12.41
N HIS A 322 10.82 2.91 12.65
CA HIS A 322 12.08 3.04 11.93
C HIS A 322 13.06 1.96 12.42
N GLN A 323 13.68 1.22 11.49
CA GLN A 323 14.76 0.31 11.86
C GLN A 323 16.06 1.10 12.03
N ASP A 324 16.87 0.72 13.02
CA ASP A 324 18.13 1.39 13.32
C ASP A 324 19.02 1.48 12.08
N GLN A 325 19.45 2.69 11.77
CA GLN A 325 20.35 3.03 10.67
C GLN A 325 21.57 3.74 11.25
N ALA A 326 22.76 3.31 10.84
CA ALA A 326 23.98 3.97 11.29
C ALA A 326 24.07 5.39 10.71
N GLU A 327 24.39 6.37 11.56
CA GLU A 327 24.63 7.73 11.11
C GLU A 327 25.75 7.79 10.04
N PHE A 328 25.63 8.73 9.10
CA PHE A 328 26.71 8.98 8.16
C PHE A 328 27.87 9.69 8.87
N PRO A 329 29.12 9.27 8.58
CA PRO A 329 30.28 10.01 9.05
C PRO A 329 30.30 11.41 8.38
N ALA A 330 31.03 12.35 8.99
CA ALA A 330 31.17 13.67 8.45
C ALA A 330 31.80 13.63 7.04
N LEU A 331 31.26 14.41 6.11
CA LEU A 331 31.70 14.54 4.71
C LEU A 331 32.04 15.98 4.41
N ASP A 332 33.27 16.25 3.99
CA ASP A 332 33.73 17.58 3.57
C ASP A 332 33.43 17.77 2.07
N THR A 333 32.50 18.64 1.74
CA THR A 333 32.12 18.98 0.37
C THR A 333 32.83 20.22 -0.18
N SER A 334 33.80 20.80 0.54
CA SER A 334 34.45 22.05 0.15
C SER A 334 35.32 21.95 -1.11
N SER A 335 35.67 20.74 -1.57
CA SER A 335 36.49 20.50 -2.74
C SER A 335 35.72 20.43 -4.07
N ILE A 336 34.39 20.57 -4.03
CA ILE A 336 33.50 20.55 -5.21
C ILE A 336 32.68 21.84 -5.30
N ASP A 337 31.94 22.03 -6.39
CA ASP A 337 31.03 23.17 -6.56
C ASP A 337 30.05 23.29 -5.37
N PRO A 338 29.84 24.48 -4.79
CA PRO A 338 28.96 24.65 -3.63
C PRO A 338 27.51 24.19 -3.86
N GLY A 339 26.98 24.27 -5.08
CA GLY A 339 25.65 23.78 -5.43
C GLY A 339 25.59 22.26 -5.39
N LEU A 340 26.62 21.56 -5.90
CA LEU A 340 26.76 20.11 -5.81
C LEU A 340 26.95 19.66 -4.35
N GLY A 341 27.77 20.39 -3.58
CA GLY A 341 27.95 20.14 -2.16
C GLY A 341 26.65 20.27 -1.36
N GLY A 342 25.83 21.27 -1.71
CA GLY A 342 24.48 21.45 -1.16
C GLY A 342 23.56 20.29 -1.52
N LEU A 343 23.58 19.83 -2.76
CA LEU A 343 22.80 18.65 -3.20
C LEU A 343 23.18 17.39 -2.42
N VAL A 344 24.48 17.08 -2.33
CA VAL A 344 25.00 15.94 -1.57
C VAL A 344 24.53 15.98 -0.11
N SER A 345 24.65 17.16 0.53
CA SER A 345 24.20 17.34 1.91
C SER A 345 22.70 17.12 2.07
N ALA A 346 21.87 17.62 1.15
CA ALA A 346 20.43 17.48 1.19
C ALA A 346 19.97 16.02 0.98
N VAL A 347 20.57 15.30 0.02
CA VAL A 347 20.26 13.91 -0.25
C VAL A 347 20.65 13.03 0.93
N ASN A 348 21.85 13.21 1.48
CA ASN A 348 22.32 12.46 2.65
C ASN A 348 21.45 12.75 3.90
N ALA A 349 21.09 14.01 4.14
CA ALA A 349 20.18 14.36 5.25
C ALA A 349 18.78 13.74 5.06
N GLY A 350 18.28 13.70 3.83
CA GLY A 350 16.99 13.09 3.52
C GLY A 350 16.95 11.60 3.82
N SER A 351 18.03 10.86 3.54
CA SER A 351 18.12 9.42 3.81
C SER A 351 18.25 9.09 5.30
N GLN A 352 18.66 10.06 6.13
CA GLN A 352 18.81 9.91 7.59
C GLN A 352 17.56 10.39 8.37
N LEU A 353 16.48 10.78 7.68
CA LEU A 353 15.24 11.17 8.34
C LEU A 353 14.60 9.99 9.04
N LEU A 354 14.25 10.16 10.30
CA LEU A 354 13.50 9.17 11.06
C LEU A 354 12.03 9.15 10.60
N ILE A 355 11.45 7.96 10.51
CA ILE A 355 10.07 7.73 10.12
C ILE A 355 9.41 6.87 11.19
N GLU A 356 8.76 7.50 12.14
CA GLU A 356 8.08 6.83 13.25
C GLU A 356 6.77 7.51 13.56
N ARG A 357 5.75 6.75 13.95
CA ARG A 357 4.53 7.24 14.57
C ARG A 357 3.73 6.10 15.18
N ASP A 358 2.94 6.44 16.19
CA ASP A 358 1.88 5.60 16.73
C ASP A 358 0.52 6.22 16.34
N ALA A 359 -0.52 5.40 16.19
CA ALA A 359 -1.87 5.93 15.97
C ALA A 359 -2.93 5.09 16.67
N TRP A 360 -3.93 5.78 17.21
CA TRP A 360 -5.18 5.20 17.68
C TRP A 360 -6.31 5.62 16.75
N THR A 361 -7.09 4.66 16.32
CA THR A 361 -8.23 4.91 15.45
C THR A 361 -9.52 4.44 16.12
N VAL A 362 -10.55 5.27 16.10
CA VAL A 362 -11.90 4.90 16.49
C VAL A 362 -12.83 5.22 15.34
N GLY A 363 -13.70 4.30 14.98
CA GLY A 363 -14.62 4.52 13.89
C GLY A 363 -15.89 3.68 13.98
N VAL A 364 -16.78 3.96 13.06
CA VAL A 364 -18.03 3.24 12.91
C VAL A 364 -18.41 3.12 11.43
N ARG A 365 -18.83 1.93 11.05
CA ARG A 365 -19.47 1.64 9.77
C ARG A 365 -20.96 1.44 9.99
N TRP A 366 -21.77 2.01 9.10
CA TRP A 366 -23.21 1.82 9.04
C TRP A 366 -23.62 1.29 7.66
N ASP A 367 -24.07 0.04 7.61
CA ASP A 367 -24.61 -0.59 6.40
C ASP A 367 -26.01 -0.04 6.11
N LEU A 368 -26.09 1.02 5.32
CA LEU A 368 -27.32 1.75 5.03
C LEU A 368 -28.27 0.90 4.17
N LEU A 369 -27.74 0.40 3.05
CA LEU A 369 -28.42 -0.46 2.08
C LEU A 369 -27.47 -1.58 1.63
N SER A 370 -28.02 -2.60 0.95
CA SER A 370 -27.17 -3.58 0.26
C SER A 370 -26.28 -2.87 -0.76
N GLY A 371 -24.96 -3.06 -0.65
CA GLY A 371 -23.98 -2.42 -1.49
C GLY A 371 -23.65 -0.97 -1.14
N VAL A 372 -24.22 -0.37 -0.04
CA VAL A 372 -23.90 1.00 0.38
C VAL A 372 -23.63 1.06 1.88
N ALA A 373 -22.49 1.61 2.27
CA ALA A 373 -22.11 1.84 3.67
C ALA A 373 -21.68 3.30 3.89
N LEU A 374 -22.02 3.85 5.06
CA LEU A 374 -21.50 5.11 5.57
C LEU A 374 -20.47 4.82 6.65
N LYS A 375 -19.41 5.60 6.69
CA LYS A 375 -18.35 5.47 7.70
C LYS A 375 -17.96 6.81 8.27
N ALA A 376 -17.60 6.79 9.55
CA ALA A 376 -16.94 7.90 10.24
C ALA A 376 -15.76 7.35 11.04
N GLN A 377 -14.65 8.10 11.06
CA GLN A 377 -13.39 7.68 11.68
C GLN A 377 -12.65 8.89 12.23
N ILE A 378 -12.00 8.70 13.37
CA ILE A 378 -11.03 9.62 13.94
C ILE A 378 -9.72 8.87 14.13
N ASP A 379 -8.66 9.39 13.55
CA ASP A 379 -7.30 8.93 13.74
C ASP A 379 -6.57 9.92 14.66
N HIS A 380 -6.09 9.46 15.81
CA HIS A 380 -5.24 10.21 16.73
C HIS A 380 -3.81 9.72 16.56
N ILE A 381 -2.97 10.56 15.96
CA ILE A 381 -1.61 10.23 15.51
C ILE A 381 -0.62 10.91 16.44
N ILE A 382 0.28 10.14 17.05
CA ILE A 382 1.35 10.60 17.92
C ILE A 382 2.65 10.58 17.12
N LYS A 383 3.18 11.76 16.83
CA LYS A 383 4.41 11.96 16.06
C LYS A 383 5.55 12.39 16.99
N PRO A 384 6.62 11.61 17.12
CA PRO A 384 7.81 12.04 17.86
C PRO A 384 8.48 13.26 17.22
N LYS A 385 9.28 14.00 17.97
CA LYS A 385 10.13 15.07 17.44
C LYS A 385 11.19 14.53 16.48
N ASN A 386 11.64 15.35 15.54
CA ASN A 386 12.69 15.03 14.56
C ASN A 386 12.32 13.85 13.63
N THR A 387 11.05 13.68 13.34
CA THR A 387 10.55 12.67 12.40
C THR A 387 9.54 13.30 11.43
N VAL A 388 9.45 12.74 10.22
CA VAL A 388 8.43 13.12 9.23
C VAL A 388 7.18 12.25 9.32
N ALA A 389 7.25 11.10 10.00
CA ALA A 389 6.11 10.21 10.28
C ALA A 389 5.27 9.84 9.04
N GLU A 390 5.88 9.78 7.84
CA GLU A 390 5.22 9.57 6.53
C GLU A 390 4.20 10.67 6.14
N PHE A 391 4.24 11.84 6.79
CA PHE A 391 3.58 13.03 6.29
C PHE A 391 4.38 13.63 5.13
N VAL A 392 3.71 14.36 4.24
CA VAL A 392 4.35 15.07 3.13
C VAL A 392 4.15 16.58 3.28
N ASN A 393 4.93 17.35 2.51
CA ASN A 393 4.89 18.82 2.53
C ASN A 393 5.12 19.41 3.94
N ALA A 394 5.83 18.69 4.80
CA ALA A 394 6.07 19.07 6.18
C ALA A 394 6.94 20.34 6.28
N THR A 395 6.54 21.27 7.15
CA THR A 395 7.36 22.43 7.52
C THR A 395 8.50 22.03 8.43
N ASN A 396 9.51 22.90 8.59
CA ASN A 396 10.60 22.67 9.54
C ASN A 396 10.09 22.60 10.99
N GLU A 397 9.03 23.34 11.31
CA GLU A 397 8.39 23.35 12.63
C GLU A 397 7.72 21.99 12.89
N PHE A 398 6.97 21.47 11.91
CA PHE A 398 6.39 20.12 12.01
C PHE A 398 7.44 19.07 12.28
N PHE A 399 8.58 19.11 11.58
CA PHE A 399 9.67 18.15 11.77
C PHE A 399 10.26 18.22 13.19
N ALA A 400 10.53 19.44 13.69
CA ALA A 400 11.27 19.66 14.93
C ALA A 400 10.49 19.31 16.21
N GLU A 401 9.15 19.32 16.14
CA GLU A 401 8.28 19.18 17.32
C GLU A 401 7.64 17.79 17.42
N GLU A 402 7.37 17.36 18.65
CA GLU A 402 6.43 16.28 18.94
C GLU A 402 5.01 16.80 18.77
N ARG A 403 4.14 16.02 18.13
CA ARG A 403 2.76 16.43 17.86
C ARG A 403 1.76 15.30 18.02
N ASP A 404 0.61 15.67 18.57
CA ASP A 404 -0.60 14.85 18.60
C ASP A 404 -1.56 15.43 17.55
N ILE A 405 -1.84 14.67 16.50
CA ILE A 405 -2.58 15.13 15.32
C ILE A 405 -3.87 14.31 15.21
N ASN A 406 -5.01 15.01 15.07
CA ASN A 406 -6.29 14.36 14.87
C ASN A 406 -6.76 14.55 13.42
N VAL A 407 -7.02 13.43 12.74
CA VAL A 407 -7.64 13.41 11.41
C VAL A 407 -9.05 12.83 11.54
N VAL A 408 -10.06 13.65 11.23
CA VAL A 408 -11.46 13.25 11.23
C VAL A 408 -11.92 13.00 9.81
N SER A 409 -12.50 11.84 9.56
CA SER A 409 -12.89 11.41 8.21
C SER A 409 -14.34 10.90 8.19
N ALA A 410 -15.04 11.17 7.08
CA ALA A 410 -16.32 10.57 6.76
C ALA A 410 -16.29 10.05 5.31
N ALA A 411 -16.94 8.92 5.06
CA ALA A 411 -16.98 8.31 3.73
C ALA A 411 -18.33 7.63 3.45
N ILE A 412 -18.66 7.62 2.15
CA ILE A 412 -19.74 6.80 1.59
C ILE A 412 -19.08 5.79 0.65
N ASP A 413 -19.24 4.52 0.94
CA ASP A 413 -18.79 3.42 0.10
C ASP A 413 -19.95 2.78 -0.64
N PHE A 414 -19.70 2.36 -1.87
CA PHE A 414 -20.65 1.57 -2.63
C PHE A 414 -19.96 0.48 -3.46
N ALA A 415 -20.69 -0.63 -3.70
CA ALA A 415 -20.27 -1.72 -4.57
C ALA A 415 -21.51 -2.36 -5.23
N PHE A 416 -21.39 -2.76 -6.50
CA PHE A 416 -22.46 -3.39 -7.28
C PHE A 416 -21.93 -4.39 -8.31
#